data_5e2fea5d63fbf3247bf769575f6c44ca
#
_entry.id   5e2fea5d63fbf3247bf769575f6c44ca
#
_cell.length_a   1.000
_cell.length_b   1.000
_cell.length_c   1.000
_cell.angle_alpha   90.00
_cell.angle_beta   90.00
_cell.angle_gamma   90.00
#
_symmetry.space_group_name_H-M   'P 1'
#
loop_
_entity.id
_entity.type
_entity.pdbx_description
1 polymer ?
#
loop_
_entity_poly.entity_id
_entity_poly.type
_entity_poly.pdbx_seq_one_letter_code
_entity_poly.pdbx_strand_id
1 'polypeptide(L)'
;MTQPREITLPADPEAALSALREASADAHVVVFKKSPICPTSTRAEFEFKQWLKTLDGADPVRIAWIDVIAERPLARGLTAALEVEHQSPQALWFTGGDLAWHDSHGALTCARFTEANGS
;
A
#
# COMPACT_ATOMS: atom_id res chain seq x y z
N MET A 1 10.06 -8.84 18.29
CA MET A 1 10.00 -8.14 17.01
C MET A 1 8.59 -7.62 16.75
N THR A 2 8.48 -6.35 16.43
CA THR A 2 7.18 -5.73 16.23
C THR A 2 6.75 -5.85 14.77
N GLN A 3 5.54 -6.33 14.53
CA GLN A 3 4.99 -6.38 13.19
C GLN A 3 4.49 -4.98 12.79
N PRO A 4 4.60 -4.60 11.51
CA PRO A 4 3.98 -3.37 11.04
C PRO A 4 2.49 -3.39 11.32
N ARG A 5 1.95 -2.23 11.68
CA ARG A 5 0.54 -2.12 12.05
C ARG A 5 -0.34 -2.13 10.81
N GLU A 6 -1.34 -3.00 10.80
CA GLU A 6 -2.34 -2.98 9.75
C GLU A 6 -3.47 -2.02 10.15
N ILE A 7 -3.94 -1.27 9.17
CA ILE A 7 -5.10 -0.38 9.33
C ILE A 7 -6.19 -0.79 8.36
N THR A 8 -7.44 -0.55 8.74
CA THR A 8 -8.59 -0.84 7.90
C THR A 8 -9.13 0.48 7.33
N LEU A 9 -9.33 0.52 6.02
CA LEU A 9 -9.84 1.71 5.36
C LEU A 9 -11.37 1.67 5.28
N PRO A 10 -12.03 2.84 5.38
CA PRO A 10 -13.46 2.93 5.08
C PRO A 10 -13.73 2.52 3.63
N ALA A 11 -14.94 2.06 3.35
CA ALA A 11 -15.32 1.64 2.00
C ALA A 11 -15.45 2.83 1.03
N ASP A 12 -15.76 4.00 1.55
CA ASP A 12 -15.86 5.21 0.73
C ASP A 12 -14.46 5.73 0.35
N PRO A 13 -14.16 5.91 -0.96
CA PRO A 13 -12.82 6.34 -1.40
C PRO A 13 -12.36 7.67 -0.80
N GLU A 14 -13.22 8.64 -0.66
CA GLU A 14 -12.83 9.93 -0.10
C GLU A 14 -12.51 9.82 1.39
N ALA A 15 -13.32 9.05 2.12
CA ALA A 15 -13.08 8.81 3.54
C ALA A 15 -11.78 8.00 3.72
N ALA A 16 -11.52 7.04 2.82
CA ALA A 16 -10.28 6.26 2.84
C ALA A 16 -9.06 7.15 2.60
N LEU A 17 -9.15 8.07 1.63
CA LEU A 17 -8.05 9.00 1.35
C LEU A 17 -7.77 9.90 2.55
N SER A 18 -8.83 10.41 3.20
CA SER A 18 -8.71 11.21 4.40
C SER A 18 -8.00 10.44 5.52
N ALA A 19 -8.40 9.18 5.72
CA ALA A 19 -7.79 8.31 6.72
C ALA A 19 -6.31 8.05 6.42
N LEU A 20 -5.95 7.87 5.14
CA LEU A 20 -4.57 7.67 4.73
C LEU A 20 -3.72 8.90 4.96
N ARG A 21 -4.24 10.07 4.67
CA ARG A 21 -3.53 11.32 4.89
C ARG A 21 -3.26 11.54 6.38
N GLU A 22 -4.25 11.26 7.22
CA GLU A 22 -4.11 11.38 8.66
C GLU A 22 -3.10 10.36 9.20
N ALA A 23 -3.22 9.11 8.79
CA ALA A 23 -2.34 8.04 9.25
C ALA A 23 -0.89 8.25 8.80
N SER A 24 -0.67 8.88 7.65
CA SER A 24 0.67 9.10 7.10
C SER A 24 1.32 10.40 7.56
N ALA A 25 0.67 11.17 8.42
CA ALA A 25 1.24 12.40 8.93
C ALA A 25 2.53 12.16 9.73
N ASP A 26 2.60 11.04 10.45
CA ASP A 26 3.74 10.70 11.31
C ASP A 26 4.30 9.29 11.05
N ALA A 27 3.92 8.67 9.94
CA ALA A 27 4.35 7.32 9.59
C ALA A 27 4.29 7.11 8.09
N HIS A 28 4.97 6.09 7.60
CA HIS A 28 4.76 5.63 6.22
C HIS A 28 3.52 4.76 6.21
N VAL A 29 2.66 4.93 5.20
CA VAL A 29 1.49 4.08 5.02
C VAL A 29 1.53 3.50 3.61
N VAL A 30 1.55 2.18 3.51
CA VAL A 30 1.55 1.50 2.22
C VAL A 30 0.18 0.88 2.00
N VAL A 31 -0.49 1.30 0.93
CA VAL A 31 -1.71 0.65 0.47
C VAL A 31 -1.30 -0.39 -0.55
N PHE A 32 -1.57 -1.66 -0.27
CA PHE A 32 -1.26 -2.75 -1.20
C PHE A 32 -2.56 -3.27 -1.80
N LYS A 33 -2.71 -3.05 -3.10
CA LYS A 33 -3.88 -3.51 -3.87
C LYS A 33 -3.54 -4.86 -4.47
N LYS A 34 -4.28 -5.89 -4.08
CA LYS A 34 -4.01 -7.26 -4.51
C LYS A 34 -5.22 -7.89 -5.19
N SER A 35 -4.95 -8.86 -6.07
CA SER A 35 -5.97 -9.69 -6.67
C SER A 35 -5.77 -11.14 -6.23
N PRO A 36 -6.80 -11.82 -5.70
CA PRO A 36 -6.66 -13.21 -5.24
C PRO A 36 -6.52 -14.21 -6.38
N ILE A 37 -6.76 -13.80 -7.63
CA ILE A 37 -6.74 -14.70 -8.78
C ILE A 37 -5.59 -14.42 -9.76
N CYS A 38 -4.73 -13.44 -9.47
CA CYS A 38 -3.64 -13.04 -10.37
C CYS A 38 -2.30 -13.56 -9.85
N PRO A 39 -1.57 -14.40 -10.63
CA PRO A 39 -0.25 -14.88 -10.21
C PRO A 39 0.76 -13.75 -9.97
N THR A 40 0.71 -12.68 -10.76
CA THR A 40 1.59 -11.53 -10.57
C THR A 40 1.33 -10.85 -9.23
N SER A 41 0.06 -10.78 -8.83
CA SER A 41 -0.32 -10.23 -7.53
C SER A 41 0.21 -11.10 -6.39
N THR A 42 0.13 -12.41 -6.53
CA THR A 42 0.65 -13.36 -5.54
C THR A 42 2.15 -13.16 -5.35
N ARG A 43 2.88 -13.01 -6.45
CA ARG A 43 4.32 -12.77 -6.38
C ARG A 43 4.64 -11.43 -5.74
N ALA A 44 3.93 -10.38 -6.12
CA ALA A 44 4.14 -9.06 -5.55
C ALA A 44 3.85 -9.05 -4.05
N GLU A 45 2.80 -9.74 -3.62
CA GLU A 45 2.46 -9.87 -2.21
C GLU A 45 3.57 -10.59 -1.45
N PHE A 46 4.14 -11.66 -2.03
CA PHE A 46 5.26 -12.38 -1.44
C PHE A 46 6.46 -11.44 -1.23
N GLU A 47 6.81 -10.67 -2.26
CA GLU A 47 7.92 -9.71 -2.20
C GLU A 47 7.67 -8.64 -1.13
N PHE A 48 6.45 -8.14 -1.05
CA PHE A 48 6.06 -7.15 -0.06
C PHE A 48 6.21 -7.72 1.36
N LYS A 49 5.75 -8.95 1.57
CA LYS A 49 5.86 -9.61 2.88
C LYS A 49 7.31 -9.91 3.25
N GLN A 50 8.17 -10.22 2.27
CA GLN A 50 9.60 -10.38 2.52
C GLN A 50 10.21 -9.07 3.02
N TRP A 51 9.85 -7.95 2.39
CA TRP A 51 10.29 -6.64 2.86
C TRP A 51 9.82 -6.36 4.27
N LEU A 52 8.55 -6.65 4.58
CA LEU A 52 8.00 -6.42 5.93
C LEU A 52 8.81 -7.14 7.00
N LYS A 53 9.35 -8.32 6.69
CA LYS A 53 10.17 -9.09 7.62
C LYS A 53 11.52 -8.43 7.90
N THR A 54 11.97 -7.51 7.06
CA THR A 54 13.24 -6.81 7.25
C THR A 54 13.11 -5.61 8.19
N LEU A 55 11.88 -5.19 8.49
CA LEU A 55 11.63 -4.01 9.33
C LEU A 55 11.86 -4.36 10.80
N ASP A 56 12.43 -3.41 11.55
CA ASP A 56 12.50 -3.56 13.00
C ASP A 56 11.34 -2.78 13.63
N GLY A 57 11.17 -2.93 14.95
CA GLY A 57 10.05 -2.32 15.65
C GLY A 57 10.08 -0.79 15.70
N ALA A 58 11.19 -0.19 15.28
CA ALA A 58 11.32 1.27 15.27
C ALA A 58 10.81 1.89 13.98
N ASP A 59 10.64 1.09 12.92
CA ASP A 59 10.13 1.59 11.63
C ASP A 59 8.65 1.96 11.74
N PRO A 60 8.28 3.23 11.52
CA PRO A 60 6.88 3.65 11.63
C PRO A 60 6.13 3.38 10.33
N VAL A 61 5.88 2.12 10.04
CA VAL A 61 5.18 1.69 8.82
C VAL A 61 3.81 1.09 9.18
N ARG A 62 2.79 1.53 8.45
CA ARG A 62 1.43 1.00 8.55
C ARG A 62 1.00 0.46 7.19
N ILE A 63 0.13 -0.52 7.19
CA ILE A 63 -0.27 -1.21 5.96
C ILE A 63 -1.78 -1.26 5.85
N ALA A 64 -2.28 -0.93 4.66
CA ALA A 64 -3.69 -1.08 4.31
C ALA A 64 -3.79 -2.01 3.10
N TRP A 65 -4.51 -3.10 3.26
CA TRP A 65 -4.75 -4.05 2.17
C TRP A 65 -6.05 -3.74 1.46
N ILE A 66 -6.07 -3.80 0.14
CA ILE A 66 -7.28 -3.68 -0.66
C ILE A 66 -7.35 -4.87 -1.60
N ASP A 67 -8.44 -5.64 -1.53
CA ASP A 67 -8.74 -6.70 -2.49
C ASP A 67 -9.48 -6.05 -3.67
N VAL A 68 -8.86 -6.04 -4.85
CA VAL A 68 -9.41 -5.30 -6.00
C VAL A 68 -10.68 -5.91 -6.56
N ILE A 69 -11.01 -7.15 -6.19
CA ILE A 69 -12.25 -7.80 -6.61
C ILE A 69 -13.36 -7.53 -5.61
N ALA A 70 -13.10 -7.83 -4.33
CA ALA A 70 -14.09 -7.65 -3.26
C ALA A 70 -14.37 -6.18 -2.96
N GLU A 71 -13.37 -5.32 -3.13
CA GLU A 71 -13.43 -3.89 -2.80
C GLU A 71 -13.20 -3.02 -4.02
N ARG A 72 -13.77 -3.42 -5.16
CA ARG A 72 -13.58 -2.71 -6.44
C ARG A 72 -13.85 -1.21 -6.36
N PRO A 73 -14.97 -0.73 -5.78
CA PRO A 73 -15.22 0.71 -5.72
C PRO A 73 -14.14 1.46 -4.96
N LEU A 74 -13.65 0.90 -3.86
CA LEU A 74 -12.56 1.51 -3.09
C LEU A 74 -11.26 1.50 -3.89
N ALA A 75 -10.90 0.35 -4.49
CA ALA A 75 -9.67 0.20 -5.24
C ALA A 75 -9.57 1.21 -6.40
N ARG A 76 -10.65 1.37 -7.13
CA ARG A 76 -10.69 2.27 -8.30
C ARG A 76 -10.93 3.72 -7.92
N GLY A 77 -11.80 3.97 -6.94
CA GLY A 77 -12.12 5.33 -6.50
C GLY A 77 -10.95 6.02 -5.81
N LEU A 78 -10.15 5.26 -5.07
CA LEU A 78 -8.98 5.82 -4.39
C LEU A 78 -7.94 6.31 -5.41
N THR A 79 -7.62 5.49 -6.43
CA THR A 79 -6.66 5.91 -7.46
C THR A 79 -7.22 7.04 -8.33
N ALA A 80 -8.53 7.04 -8.61
CA ALA A 80 -9.14 8.15 -9.33
C ALA A 80 -9.00 9.46 -8.56
N ALA A 81 -9.22 9.43 -7.25
CA ALA A 81 -9.07 10.62 -6.40
C ALA A 81 -7.63 11.12 -6.34
N LEU A 82 -6.66 10.21 -6.49
CA LEU A 82 -5.24 10.54 -6.50
C LEU A 82 -4.71 10.88 -7.89
N GLU A 83 -5.54 10.78 -8.92
CA GLU A 83 -5.16 10.96 -10.32
C GLU A 83 -4.05 9.98 -10.73
N VAL A 84 -4.13 8.76 -10.21
CA VAL A 84 -3.21 7.66 -10.52
C VAL A 84 -3.98 6.60 -11.29
N GLU A 85 -3.37 6.03 -12.33
CA GLU A 85 -3.99 4.96 -13.08
C GLU A 85 -4.17 3.72 -12.18
N HIS A 86 -5.38 3.14 -12.19
CA HIS A 86 -5.65 1.91 -11.45
C HIS A 86 -4.88 0.75 -12.07
N GLN A 87 -4.12 0.03 -11.24
CA GLN A 87 -3.40 -1.18 -11.61
C GLN A 87 -3.61 -2.23 -10.52
N SER A 88 -3.30 -3.49 -10.84
CA SER A 88 -3.36 -4.60 -9.89
C SER A 88 -2.35 -5.67 -10.31
N PRO A 89 -1.37 -6.04 -9.46
CA PRO A 89 -1.11 -5.46 -8.12
C PRO A 89 -0.56 -4.04 -8.20
N GLN A 90 -0.79 -3.28 -7.15
CA GLN A 90 -0.32 -1.91 -7.07
C GLN A 90 -0.05 -1.54 -5.62
N ALA A 91 1.02 -0.80 -5.39
CA ALA A 91 1.34 -0.24 -4.09
C ALA A 91 1.27 1.29 -4.17
N LEU A 92 0.62 1.90 -3.18
CA LEU A 92 0.53 3.34 -3.03
C LEU A 92 1.21 3.69 -1.71
N TRP A 93 2.26 4.48 -1.76
CA TRP A 93 3.06 4.81 -0.58
C TRP A 93 2.79 6.25 -0.15
N PHE A 94 2.25 6.41 1.05
CA PHE A 94 1.96 7.71 1.64
C PHE A 94 2.97 8.05 2.72
N THR A 95 3.42 9.29 2.75
CA THR A 95 4.27 9.81 3.81
C THR A 95 4.05 11.32 3.92
N GLY A 96 4.12 11.85 5.14
CA GLY A 96 3.91 13.28 5.37
C GLY A 96 2.53 13.78 4.97
N GLY A 97 1.53 12.89 4.96
CA GLY A 97 0.16 13.25 4.61
C GLY A 97 -0.19 13.15 3.14
N ASP A 98 0.78 12.84 2.27
CA ASP A 98 0.57 12.80 0.81
C ASP A 98 1.10 11.53 0.18
N LEU A 99 0.63 11.24 -1.05
CA LEU A 99 1.17 10.16 -1.85
C LEU A 99 2.59 10.52 -2.29
N ALA A 100 3.55 9.71 -1.87
CA ALA A 100 4.96 9.93 -2.17
C ALA A 100 5.40 9.21 -3.44
N TRP A 101 4.93 7.96 -3.63
CA TRP A 101 5.19 7.21 -4.85
C TRP A 101 4.18 6.07 -5.00
N HIS A 102 4.13 5.51 -6.20
CA HIS A 102 3.35 4.30 -6.47
C HIS A 102 4.06 3.47 -7.53
N ASP A 103 3.78 2.18 -7.55
CA ASP A 103 4.32 1.28 -8.55
C ASP A 103 3.41 0.08 -8.69
N SER A 104 3.64 -0.77 -9.69
CA SER A 104 2.74 -1.87 -9.99
C SER A 104 3.44 -3.07 -10.63
N HIS A 105 2.74 -4.21 -10.64
CA HIS A 105 3.16 -5.43 -11.33
C HIS A 105 4.56 -5.91 -10.93
N GLY A 106 5.42 -6.21 -11.88
CA GLY A 106 6.76 -6.76 -11.64
C GLY A 106 7.74 -5.81 -10.96
N ALA A 107 7.41 -4.51 -10.90
CA ALA A 107 8.22 -3.53 -10.18
C ALA A 107 8.08 -3.64 -8.66
N LEU A 108 7.05 -4.34 -8.17
CA LEU A 108 6.82 -4.51 -6.73
C LEU A 108 7.70 -5.62 -6.18
N THR A 109 8.93 -5.26 -5.84
CA THR A 109 9.94 -6.18 -5.32
C THR A 109 10.38 -5.78 -3.91
N CYS A 110 10.92 -6.70 -3.17
CA CYS A 110 11.50 -6.44 -1.84
C CYS A 110 12.54 -5.31 -1.93
N ALA A 111 13.37 -5.33 -2.96
CA ALA A 111 14.39 -4.30 -3.18
C ALA A 111 13.76 -2.92 -3.39
N ARG A 112 12.65 -2.84 -4.14
CA ARG A 112 11.95 -1.57 -4.39
C ARG A 112 11.40 -0.97 -3.10
N PHE A 113 10.79 -1.80 -2.25
CA PHE A 113 10.26 -1.33 -0.97
C PHE A 113 11.39 -0.91 -0.02
N THR A 114 12.49 -1.65 -0.02
CA THR A 114 13.67 -1.31 0.79
C THR A 114 14.23 0.05 0.39
N GLU A 115 14.35 0.30 -0.92
CA GLU A 115 14.84 1.56 -1.46
C GLU A 115 13.93 2.72 -1.05
N ALA A 116 12.61 2.54 -1.18
CA ALA A 116 11.64 3.57 -0.82
C ALA A 116 11.69 3.91 0.66
N ASN A 117 11.81 2.89 1.52
CA ASN A 117 11.84 3.08 2.96
C ASN A 117 13.14 3.75 3.43
N GLY A 118 14.22 3.55 2.70
CA GLY A 118 15.52 4.13 3.03
C GLY A 118 15.72 5.56 2.54
N SER A 119 14.77 6.10 1.78
CA SER A 119 14.88 7.44 1.19
C SER A 119 14.58 8.56 2.17
#